data_58d0e5456d87e352a2baa4b939ba2dca
#
_entry.id   58d0e5456d87e352a2baa4b939ba2dca
#
_cell.length_a   1.000
_cell.length_b   1.000
_cell.length_c   1.000
_cell.angle_alpha   90.00
_cell.angle_beta   90.00
_cell.angle_gamma   90.00
#
_symmetry.space_group_name_H-M   'P 1'
#
loop_
_entity.id
_entity.type
_entity.pdbx_description
1 polymer ?
#
loop_
_entity_poly.entity_id
_entity_poly.type
_entity_poly.pdbx_seq_one_letter_code
_entity_poly.pdbx_strand_id
1 'polypeptide(L)'
;ALLEELEGLLGNFHGPYVLSDIRYKEAPVFFRYGGFRYLLEEDGKGVSRLAIRRPDGSLTEDQRKPFFVLPDFVSVPFGIKKQVDARINPSDEFELLFAPYSILESLHFSNAGGVYRGVNLKTGCEIVAKEARSYAGYSSFDCDAVLRLRHERSMLIRLQGIEGIPSYYSYKTVCGHEFLVEEYCAGVTLQSWVASNYPFRLGEDDALRYS
;
A
#
# COMPACT_ATOMS: atom_id res chain seq x y z
N ALA A 1 19.45 -6.57 -20.90
CA ALA A 1 20.33 -7.55 -20.24
C ALA A 1 19.66 -8.15 -18.99
N LEU A 2 19.77 -7.55 -17.80
CA LEU A 2 19.25 -8.18 -16.56
C LEU A 2 17.76 -8.54 -16.61
N LEU A 3 16.89 -7.63 -17.08
CA LEU A 3 15.44 -7.89 -17.17
C LEU A 3 15.11 -9.02 -18.16
N GLU A 4 15.86 -9.14 -19.24
CA GLU A 4 15.70 -10.22 -20.22
C GLU A 4 16.15 -11.56 -19.67
N GLU A 5 17.25 -11.56 -18.91
CA GLU A 5 17.74 -12.76 -18.23
C GLU A 5 16.72 -13.25 -17.18
N LEU A 6 16.22 -12.34 -16.35
CA LEU A 6 15.19 -12.66 -15.36
C LEU A 6 13.88 -13.13 -16.03
N GLU A 7 13.46 -12.51 -17.12
CA GLU A 7 12.30 -12.95 -17.88
C GLU A 7 12.50 -14.36 -18.45
N GLY A 8 13.66 -14.65 -19.00
CA GLY A 8 13.99 -15.98 -19.49
C GLY A 8 13.95 -17.07 -18.41
N LEU A 9 14.32 -16.72 -17.16
CA LEU A 9 14.31 -17.66 -16.04
C LEU A 9 12.92 -17.79 -15.40
N LEU A 10 12.15 -16.70 -15.31
CA LEU A 10 10.93 -16.62 -14.50
C LEU A 10 9.64 -16.54 -15.34
N GLY A 11 9.72 -16.39 -16.67
CA GLY A 11 8.58 -16.15 -17.54
C GLY A 11 7.48 -17.19 -17.48
N ASN A 12 7.81 -18.43 -17.12
CA ASN A 12 6.84 -19.54 -16.99
C ASN A 12 6.24 -19.68 -15.59
N PHE A 13 6.62 -18.82 -14.64
CA PHE A 13 6.11 -18.89 -13.28
C PHE A 13 4.99 -17.86 -13.06
N HIS A 14 4.07 -18.22 -12.18
CA HIS A 14 3.09 -17.28 -11.64
C HIS A 14 3.65 -16.62 -10.39
N GLY A 15 3.36 -15.34 -10.22
CA GLY A 15 3.80 -14.58 -9.06
C GLY A 15 2.88 -13.40 -8.79
N PRO A 16 3.10 -12.69 -7.68
CA PRO A 16 2.30 -11.52 -7.33
C PRO A 16 2.48 -10.44 -8.39
N TYR A 17 1.39 -9.76 -8.71
CA TYR A 17 1.43 -8.54 -9.51
C TYR A 17 1.66 -7.34 -8.57
N VAL A 18 2.52 -6.39 -8.95
CA VAL A 18 2.85 -5.22 -8.14
C VAL A 18 2.39 -3.97 -8.87
N LEU A 19 1.29 -3.36 -8.42
CA LEU A 19 0.67 -2.21 -9.10
C LEU A 19 1.55 -0.97 -9.15
N SER A 20 2.35 -0.75 -8.10
CA SER A 20 3.27 0.39 -8.02
C SER A 20 4.48 0.30 -8.95
N ASP A 21 4.67 -0.86 -9.59
CA ASP A 21 5.87 -1.16 -10.36
C ASP A 21 5.49 -1.49 -11.82
N ILE A 22 6.45 -1.38 -12.71
CA ILE A 22 6.26 -1.73 -14.11
C ILE A 22 6.61 -3.20 -14.31
N ARG A 23 5.66 -3.98 -14.79
CA ARG A 23 5.88 -5.36 -15.19
C ARG A 23 6.71 -5.42 -16.48
N TYR A 24 7.72 -6.25 -16.49
CA TYR A 24 8.51 -6.50 -17.68
C TYR A 24 7.91 -7.64 -18.49
N LYS A 25 7.36 -7.31 -19.67
CA LYS A 25 6.58 -8.23 -20.53
C LYS A 25 5.47 -8.93 -19.71
N GLU A 26 5.34 -10.26 -19.82
CA GLU A 26 4.35 -11.07 -19.09
C GLU A 26 4.95 -11.84 -17.90
N ALA A 27 6.25 -11.70 -17.65
CA ALA A 27 6.93 -12.38 -16.55
C ALA A 27 6.60 -11.77 -15.18
N PRO A 28 6.74 -12.50 -14.07
CA PRO A 28 6.62 -11.95 -12.72
C PRO A 28 7.88 -11.18 -12.32
N VAL A 29 8.34 -10.33 -13.24
CA VAL A 29 9.52 -9.46 -13.08
C VAL A 29 9.05 -8.01 -13.14
N PHE A 30 9.39 -7.25 -12.11
CA PHE A 30 8.94 -5.88 -11.96
C PHE A 30 10.12 -4.96 -11.72
N PHE A 31 9.99 -3.72 -12.12
CA PHE A 31 10.99 -2.69 -11.86
C PHE A 31 10.35 -1.35 -11.54
N ARG A 32 11.01 -0.57 -10.70
CA ARG A 32 10.65 0.80 -10.36
C ARG A 32 11.89 1.59 -9.96
N TYR A 33 11.78 2.90 -9.96
CA TYR A 33 12.67 3.77 -9.23
C TYR A 33 12.11 4.00 -7.83
N GLY A 34 12.93 3.84 -6.79
CA GLY A 34 12.48 4.02 -5.41
C GLY A 34 13.61 3.83 -4.41
N GLY A 35 13.30 3.94 -3.13
CA GLY A 35 14.26 3.78 -2.04
C GLY A 35 14.83 2.36 -1.97
N PHE A 36 16.13 2.22 -2.22
CA PHE A 36 16.87 0.98 -2.02
C PHE A 36 17.37 0.84 -0.58
N ARG A 37 17.56 1.98 0.11
CA ARG A 37 17.90 2.05 1.53
C ARG A 37 16.72 2.60 2.29
N TYR A 38 16.60 2.18 3.54
CA TYR A 38 15.61 2.72 4.45
C TYR A 38 16.01 4.14 4.84
N LEU A 39 15.39 5.11 4.20
CA LEU A 39 15.56 6.54 4.47
C LEU A 39 14.22 7.08 4.94
N LEU A 40 14.24 7.86 6.00
CA LEU A 40 13.06 8.55 6.53
C LEU A 40 13.29 10.06 6.44
N GLU A 41 12.23 10.76 6.08
CA GLU A 41 12.10 12.20 6.21
C GLU A 41 10.98 12.49 7.21
N GLU A 42 11.28 13.34 8.20
CA GLU A 42 10.27 13.79 9.15
C GLU A 42 9.63 15.07 8.62
N ASP A 43 8.31 15.10 8.56
CA ASP A 43 7.59 16.33 8.32
C ASP A 43 7.65 17.22 9.58
N GLY A 44 7.35 18.52 9.43
CA GLY A 44 7.37 19.46 10.58
C GLY A 44 6.36 19.14 11.69
N LYS A 45 5.61 18.03 11.57
CA LYS A 45 4.65 17.51 12.56
C LYS A 45 5.13 16.23 13.25
N GLY A 46 6.37 15.78 12.98
CA GLY A 46 6.95 14.57 13.56
C GLY A 46 6.49 13.27 12.90
N VAL A 47 5.87 13.32 11.73
CA VAL A 47 5.51 12.13 10.95
C VAL A 47 6.69 11.74 10.08
N SER A 48 7.21 10.53 10.26
CA SER A 48 8.29 9.98 9.44
C SER A 48 7.70 9.29 8.20
N ARG A 49 8.21 9.66 7.02
CA ARG A 49 7.83 9.06 5.72
C ARG A 49 9.03 8.46 5.03
N LEU A 50 8.80 7.40 4.26
CA LEU A 50 9.84 6.83 3.41
C LEU A 50 10.28 7.86 2.38
N ALA A 51 11.59 8.01 2.21
CA ALA A 51 12.18 9.03 1.34
C ALA A 51 13.19 8.46 0.35
N ILE A 52 13.35 9.16 -0.74
CA ILE A 52 14.41 8.96 -1.73
C ILE A 52 15.25 10.22 -1.86
N ARG A 53 16.48 10.05 -2.30
CA ARG A 53 17.42 11.17 -2.47
C ARG A 53 17.34 11.74 -3.88
N ARG A 54 17.18 13.04 -3.99
CA ARG A 54 17.29 13.79 -5.25
C ARG A 54 18.77 13.92 -5.68
N PRO A 55 19.05 14.26 -6.94
CA PRO A 55 20.41 14.49 -7.44
C PRO A 55 21.18 15.60 -6.69
N ASP A 56 20.49 16.59 -6.15
CA ASP A 56 21.05 17.69 -5.35
C ASP A 56 21.35 17.28 -3.91
N GLY A 57 21.04 16.05 -3.53
CA GLY A 57 21.23 15.49 -2.19
C GLY A 57 20.08 15.68 -1.22
N SER A 58 19.07 16.48 -1.55
CA SER A 58 17.86 16.66 -0.75
C SER A 58 17.03 15.36 -0.71
N LEU A 59 16.18 15.23 0.31
CA LEU A 59 15.21 14.14 0.41
C LEU A 59 13.87 14.56 -0.20
N THR A 60 13.12 13.59 -0.67
CA THR A 60 11.73 13.72 -1.11
C THR A 60 11.00 12.42 -0.84
N GLU A 61 9.70 12.47 -0.62
CA GLU A 61 8.88 11.30 -0.33
C GLU A 61 9.02 10.22 -1.42
N ASP A 62 9.22 8.96 -1.01
CA ASP A 62 9.09 7.79 -1.87
C ASP A 62 7.60 7.44 -1.99
N GLN A 63 6.94 8.01 -2.99
CA GLN A 63 5.50 7.86 -3.17
C GLN A 63 5.15 6.41 -3.50
N ARG A 64 4.42 5.76 -2.59
CA ARG A 64 3.92 4.40 -2.71
C ARG A 64 2.41 4.41 -2.94
N LYS A 65 2.00 4.55 -4.20
CA LYS A 65 0.59 4.49 -4.60
C LYS A 65 0.28 3.14 -5.26
N PRO A 66 -1.01 2.73 -5.37
CA PRO A 66 -1.39 1.51 -6.08
C PRO A 66 -1.30 1.65 -7.61
N PHE A 67 -0.43 2.51 -8.09
CA PHE A 67 -0.07 2.73 -9.48
C PHE A 67 1.35 3.25 -9.58
N PHE A 68 1.95 3.14 -10.75
CA PHE A 68 3.32 3.56 -10.98
C PHE A 68 3.46 5.08 -10.91
N VAL A 69 4.43 5.53 -10.12
CA VAL A 69 4.82 6.94 -10.02
C VAL A 69 6.29 7.06 -10.38
N LEU A 70 6.60 7.87 -11.39
CA LEU A 70 7.98 8.20 -11.74
C LEU A 70 8.33 9.56 -11.13
N PRO A 71 9.38 9.67 -10.29
CA PRO A 71 9.83 10.95 -9.78
C PRO A 71 10.26 11.89 -10.93
N ASP A 72 9.97 13.17 -10.79
CA ASP A 72 10.21 14.23 -11.79
C ASP A 72 11.69 14.39 -12.22
N PHE A 73 12.61 14.02 -11.35
CA PHE A 73 14.07 14.10 -11.57
C PHE A 73 14.67 12.84 -12.18
N VAL A 74 13.86 11.79 -12.44
CA VAL A 74 14.35 10.50 -12.94
C VAL A 74 14.33 10.43 -14.45
N SER A 75 15.48 10.19 -15.06
CA SER A 75 15.59 9.88 -16.48
C SER A 75 15.39 8.39 -16.73
N VAL A 76 14.43 8.04 -17.56
CA VAL A 76 14.15 6.64 -17.90
C VAL A 76 15.24 6.09 -18.82
N PRO A 77 15.86 4.94 -18.46
CA PRO A 77 16.78 4.27 -19.36
C PRO A 77 16.14 3.93 -20.71
N PHE A 78 16.85 4.19 -21.80
CA PHE A 78 16.31 4.04 -23.17
C PHE A 78 15.69 2.65 -23.43
N GLY A 79 16.30 1.58 -22.92
CA GLY A 79 15.86 0.21 -23.15
C GLY A 79 14.51 -0.17 -22.50
N ILE A 80 13.98 0.66 -21.60
CA ILE A 80 12.69 0.44 -20.91
C ILE A 80 11.71 1.60 -21.09
N LYS A 81 12.08 2.59 -21.89
CA LYS A 81 11.26 3.80 -22.09
C LYS A 81 9.86 3.47 -22.59
N LYS A 82 9.72 2.55 -23.53
CA LYS A 82 8.41 2.15 -24.08
C LYS A 82 7.49 1.57 -23.00
N GLN A 83 8.01 0.74 -22.08
CA GLN A 83 7.25 0.17 -20.98
C GLN A 83 6.84 1.23 -19.97
N VAL A 84 7.73 2.20 -19.71
CA VAL A 84 7.44 3.34 -18.82
C VAL A 84 6.39 4.24 -19.45
N ASP A 85 6.56 4.66 -20.70
CA ASP A 85 5.63 5.55 -21.41
C ASP A 85 4.21 4.94 -21.48
N ALA A 86 4.09 3.62 -21.62
CA ALA A 86 2.82 2.91 -21.60
C ALA A 86 2.14 2.89 -20.21
N ARG A 87 2.85 3.26 -19.16
CA ARG A 87 2.38 3.21 -17.76
C ARG A 87 2.34 4.58 -17.06
N ILE A 88 2.83 5.64 -17.72
CA ILE A 88 2.81 7.00 -17.13
C ILE A 88 1.38 7.55 -16.95
N ASN A 89 0.38 6.99 -17.64
CA ASN A 89 -1.03 7.35 -17.47
C ASN A 89 -1.96 6.23 -16.94
N PRO A 90 -1.49 5.27 -16.13
CA PRO A 90 -2.41 4.26 -15.57
C PRO A 90 -3.25 4.82 -14.41
N SER A 91 -2.97 6.03 -13.93
CA SER A 91 -3.81 6.73 -12.96
C SER A 91 -5.26 6.81 -13.47
N ASP A 92 -5.46 7.14 -14.73
CA ASP A 92 -6.79 7.33 -15.29
C ASP A 92 -7.58 6.02 -15.32
N GLU A 93 -6.96 4.90 -15.70
CA GLU A 93 -7.61 3.59 -15.68
C GLU A 93 -7.91 3.13 -14.25
N PHE A 94 -6.92 3.24 -13.34
CA PHE A 94 -7.12 2.89 -11.94
C PHE A 94 -8.22 3.74 -11.32
N GLU A 95 -8.18 5.06 -11.49
CA GLU A 95 -9.16 6.00 -10.94
C GLU A 95 -10.56 5.72 -11.49
N LEU A 96 -10.69 5.44 -12.79
CA LEU A 96 -11.96 5.08 -13.41
C LEU A 96 -12.54 3.79 -12.80
N LEU A 97 -11.72 2.74 -12.68
CA LEU A 97 -12.15 1.45 -12.12
C LEU A 97 -12.40 1.52 -10.62
N PHE A 98 -11.64 2.37 -9.91
CA PHE A 98 -11.77 2.55 -8.47
C PHE A 98 -12.88 3.53 -8.07
N ALA A 99 -13.40 4.32 -9.01
CA ALA A 99 -14.48 5.26 -8.74
C ALA A 99 -15.66 4.62 -7.98
N PRO A 100 -16.32 5.33 -7.06
CA PRO A 100 -16.20 6.76 -6.78
C PRO A 100 -15.12 7.12 -5.74
N TYR A 101 -14.19 6.24 -5.46
CA TYR A 101 -13.14 6.46 -4.46
C TYR A 101 -11.87 6.99 -5.10
N SER A 102 -11.15 7.85 -4.38
CA SER A 102 -9.83 8.35 -4.74
C SER A 102 -8.85 8.10 -3.61
N ILE A 103 -7.65 7.64 -3.94
CA ILE A 103 -6.56 7.39 -2.98
C ILE A 103 -5.79 8.69 -2.75
N LEU A 104 -5.65 9.08 -1.48
CA LEU A 104 -4.91 10.26 -1.07
C LEU A 104 -3.48 9.92 -0.65
N GLU A 105 -3.34 8.95 0.25
CA GLU A 105 -2.04 8.57 0.81
C GLU A 105 -1.98 7.08 1.16
N SER A 106 -0.76 6.55 1.26
CA SER A 106 -0.51 5.20 1.78
C SER A 106 -0.30 5.26 3.29
N LEU A 107 -1.09 4.51 4.04
CA LEU A 107 -0.94 4.36 5.49
C LEU A 107 0.05 3.25 5.85
N HIS A 108 0.05 2.18 5.08
CA HIS A 108 0.92 1.03 5.29
C HIS A 108 1.16 0.30 3.97
N PHE A 109 2.34 -0.29 3.81
CA PHE A 109 2.71 -1.05 2.63
C PHE A 109 3.46 -2.33 3.02
N SER A 110 3.05 -3.45 2.44
CA SER A 110 3.67 -4.76 2.67
C SER A 110 3.69 -5.59 1.39
N ASN A 111 4.32 -6.76 1.43
CA ASN A 111 4.27 -7.71 0.30
C ASN A 111 2.84 -8.18 -0.01
N ALA A 112 1.97 -8.21 1.00
CA ALA A 112 0.58 -8.64 0.85
C ALA A 112 -0.28 -7.63 0.08
N GLY A 113 0.09 -6.35 0.09
CA GLY A 113 -0.63 -5.22 -0.48
C GLY A 113 -0.41 -3.95 0.33
N GLY A 114 -1.15 -2.91 -0.01
CA GLY A 114 -1.16 -1.62 0.66
C GLY A 114 -2.43 -1.38 1.47
N VAL A 115 -2.34 -0.48 2.42
CA VAL A 115 -3.48 0.14 3.11
C VAL A 115 -3.43 1.62 2.81
N TYR A 116 -4.48 2.15 2.26
CA TYR A 116 -4.54 3.51 1.76
C TYR A 116 -5.66 4.30 2.43
N ARG A 117 -5.40 5.56 2.74
CA ARG A 117 -6.44 6.53 3.06
C ARG A 117 -6.91 7.20 1.78
N GLY A 118 -8.19 7.39 1.66
CA GLY A 118 -8.80 8.00 0.50
C GLY A 118 -10.10 8.71 0.85
N VAL A 119 -10.82 9.08 -0.19
CA VAL A 119 -12.09 9.79 -0.07
C VAL A 119 -13.11 9.23 -1.06
N ASN A 120 -14.37 9.17 -0.67
CA ASN A 120 -15.47 8.94 -1.57
C ASN A 120 -15.87 10.26 -2.22
N LEU A 121 -15.60 10.42 -3.50
CA LEU A 121 -15.84 11.66 -4.26
C LEU A 121 -17.31 12.07 -4.36
N LYS A 122 -18.26 11.14 -4.11
CA LYS A 122 -19.70 11.46 -4.13
C LYS A 122 -20.20 11.98 -2.79
N THR A 123 -19.65 11.47 -1.68
CA THR A 123 -20.16 11.79 -0.33
C THR A 123 -19.21 12.67 0.45
N GLY A 124 -17.95 12.80 0.04
CA GLY A 124 -16.89 13.46 0.80
C GLY A 124 -16.38 12.69 2.01
N CYS A 125 -16.91 11.49 2.28
CA CYS A 125 -16.47 10.67 3.42
C CYS A 125 -15.07 10.11 3.21
N GLU A 126 -14.27 10.13 4.27
CA GLU A 126 -12.98 9.47 4.28
C GLU A 126 -13.15 7.95 4.30
N ILE A 127 -12.26 7.27 3.61
CA ILE A 127 -12.25 5.81 3.50
C ILE A 127 -10.87 5.23 3.77
N VAL A 128 -10.83 3.96 4.15
CA VAL A 128 -9.66 3.09 4.05
C VAL A 128 -9.87 2.12 2.91
N ALA A 129 -8.88 1.99 2.04
CA ALA A 129 -8.82 0.98 1.01
C ALA A 129 -7.68 0.00 1.32
N LYS A 130 -8.00 -1.27 1.52
CA LYS A 130 -7.04 -2.36 1.75
C LYS A 130 -6.86 -3.15 0.48
N GLU A 131 -5.64 -3.18 -0.04
CA GLU A 131 -5.24 -3.94 -1.22
C GLU A 131 -4.79 -5.34 -0.82
N ALA A 132 -5.20 -6.35 -1.57
CA ALA A 132 -4.64 -7.68 -1.49
C ALA A 132 -4.11 -8.14 -2.84
N ARG A 133 -2.90 -8.67 -2.83
CA ARG A 133 -2.20 -9.23 -3.98
C ARG A 133 -2.31 -10.74 -3.99
N SER A 134 -2.67 -11.29 -5.15
CA SER A 134 -2.63 -12.73 -5.36
C SER A 134 -1.20 -13.26 -5.24
N TYR A 135 -1.07 -14.47 -4.76
CA TYR A 135 0.22 -15.16 -4.56
C TYR A 135 1.19 -14.41 -3.64
N ALA A 136 0.69 -13.63 -2.70
CA ALA A 136 1.50 -12.86 -1.76
C ALA A 136 0.93 -12.91 -0.34
N GLY A 137 1.79 -12.61 0.64
CA GLY A 137 1.37 -12.46 2.02
C GLY A 137 0.78 -13.73 2.63
N TYR A 138 1.32 -14.89 2.33
CA TYR A 138 0.85 -16.16 2.89
C TYR A 138 0.97 -16.19 4.41
N SER A 139 -0.12 -16.51 5.09
CA SER A 139 -0.15 -16.77 6.53
C SER A 139 -0.10 -18.27 6.86
N SER A 140 -0.52 -19.10 5.89
CA SER A 140 -0.42 -20.55 5.90
C SER A 140 -0.29 -21.03 4.46
N PHE A 141 -0.06 -22.34 4.24
CA PHE A 141 0.22 -22.87 2.91
C PHE A 141 -0.84 -22.52 1.86
N ASP A 142 -2.11 -22.39 2.24
CA ASP A 142 -3.23 -22.16 1.32
C ASP A 142 -3.95 -20.81 1.55
N CYS A 143 -3.39 -19.90 2.36
CA CYS A 143 -4.05 -18.66 2.74
C CYS A 143 -3.20 -17.45 2.39
N ASP A 144 -3.37 -16.93 1.18
CA ASP A 144 -2.74 -15.69 0.70
C ASP A 144 -3.47 -14.42 1.20
N ALA A 145 -2.98 -13.27 0.80
CA ALA A 145 -3.57 -11.98 1.15
C ALA A 145 -5.02 -11.84 0.65
N VAL A 146 -5.33 -12.38 -0.53
CA VAL A 146 -6.66 -12.29 -1.12
C VAL A 146 -7.69 -13.06 -0.30
N LEU A 147 -7.37 -14.28 0.11
CA LEU A 147 -8.27 -15.07 0.95
C LEU A 147 -8.51 -14.42 2.30
N ARG A 148 -7.47 -13.82 2.91
CA ARG A 148 -7.64 -13.07 4.16
C ARG A 148 -8.53 -11.85 3.98
N LEU A 149 -8.34 -11.08 2.92
CA LEU A 149 -9.15 -9.89 2.65
C LEU A 149 -10.62 -10.24 2.39
N ARG A 150 -10.88 -11.34 1.68
CA ARG A 150 -12.24 -11.88 1.48
C ARG A 150 -12.89 -12.31 2.79
N HIS A 151 -12.11 -12.92 3.68
CA HIS A 151 -12.60 -13.27 5.03
C HIS A 151 -12.92 -12.01 5.84
N GLU A 152 -12.04 -11.02 5.86
CA GLU A 152 -12.27 -9.73 6.53
C GLU A 152 -13.55 -9.06 6.02
N ARG A 153 -13.72 -8.97 4.68
CA ARG A 153 -14.98 -8.51 4.07
C ARG A 153 -16.19 -9.23 4.62
N SER A 154 -16.15 -10.57 4.69
CA SER A 154 -17.29 -11.35 5.15
C SER A 154 -17.61 -11.07 6.62
N MET A 155 -16.61 -10.82 7.46
CA MET A 155 -16.78 -10.44 8.84
C MET A 155 -17.37 -9.04 8.98
N LEU A 156 -16.87 -8.05 8.24
CA LEU A 156 -17.41 -6.69 8.26
C LEU A 156 -18.90 -6.65 7.86
N ILE A 157 -19.28 -7.42 6.82
CA ILE A 157 -20.69 -7.53 6.41
C ILE A 157 -21.55 -8.14 7.52
N ARG A 158 -21.07 -9.19 8.20
CA ARG A 158 -21.80 -9.85 9.30
C ARG A 158 -21.92 -8.99 10.55
N LEU A 159 -20.94 -8.16 10.81
CA LEU A 159 -20.84 -7.32 12.00
C LEU A 159 -21.33 -5.88 11.74
N GLN A 160 -21.87 -5.60 10.56
CA GLN A 160 -22.32 -4.27 10.18
C GLN A 160 -23.39 -3.75 11.14
N GLY A 161 -23.26 -2.49 11.57
CA GLY A 161 -24.17 -1.83 12.50
C GLY A 161 -23.85 -2.06 13.98
N ILE A 162 -22.81 -2.83 14.30
CA ILE A 162 -22.31 -2.93 15.67
C ILE A 162 -21.39 -1.74 15.94
N GLU A 163 -21.62 -1.05 17.04
CA GLU A 163 -20.78 0.07 17.46
C GLU A 163 -19.30 -0.34 17.61
N GLY A 164 -18.40 0.49 17.10
CA GLY A 164 -16.95 0.22 17.10
C GLY A 164 -16.44 -0.67 15.96
N ILE A 165 -17.33 -1.17 15.09
CA ILE A 165 -16.93 -1.89 13.86
C ILE A 165 -17.00 -0.92 12.68
N PRO A 166 -15.93 -0.80 11.87
CA PRO A 166 -15.94 0.03 10.66
C PRO A 166 -17.03 -0.39 9.68
N SER A 167 -17.68 0.59 9.07
CA SER A 167 -18.68 0.32 8.05
C SER A 167 -18.06 -0.23 6.78
N TYR A 168 -18.59 -1.33 6.26
CA TYR A 168 -18.25 -1.85 4.94
C TYR A 168 -18.86 -0.98 3.84
N TYR A 169 -18.08 -0.54 2.87
CA TYR A 169 -18.57 0.25 1.75
C TYR A 169 -18.60 -0.53 0.43
N SER A 170 -17.49 -1.13 0.03
CA SER A 170 -17.45 -1.89 -1.22
C SER A 170 -16.25 -2.86 -1.29
N TYR A 171 -16.33 -3.75 -2.27
CA TYR A 171 -15.23 -4.64 -2.63
C TYR A 171 -15.04 -4.60 -4.13
N LYS A 172 -13.82 -4.36 -4.59
CA LYS A 172 -13.50 -4.15 -5.99
C LYS A 172 -12.32 -4.99 -6.43
N THR A 173 -12.34 -5.42 -7.69
CA THR A 173 -11.16 -5.93 -8.38
C THR A 173 -10.70 -4.88 -9.37
N VAL A 174 -9.49 -4.37 -9.19
CA VAL A 174 -8.91 -3.31 -10.00
C VAL A 174 -7.52 -3.74 -10.44
N CYS A 175 -7.27 -3.76 -11.75
CA CYS A 175 -6.00 -4.17 -12.33
C CYS A 175 -5.46 -5.52 -11.81
N GLY A 176 -6.35 -6.48 -11.54
CA GLY A 176 -5.99 -7.81 -11.03
C GLY A 176 -5.76 -7.92 -9.52
N HIS A 177 -5.88 -6.80 -8.78
CA HIS A 177 -5.83 -6.79 -7.31
C HIS A 177 -7.22 -6.65 -6.70
N GLU A 178 -7.39 -7.17 -5.50
CA GLU A 178 -8.62 -7.02 -4.75
C GLU A 178 -8.50 -5.89 -3.73
N PHE A 179 -9.53 -5.07 -3.64
CA PHE A 179 -9.62 -3.94 -2.74
C PHE A 179 -10.88 -4.03 -1.88
N LEU A 180 -10.71 -3.97 -0.57
CA LEU A 180 -11.76 -3.76 0.41
C LEU A 180 -11.80 -2.29 0.76
N VAL A 181 -12.98 -1.66 0.62
CA VAL A 181 -13.20 -0.26 1.02
C VAL A 181 -14.11 -0.23 2.22
N GLU A 182 -13.63 0.41 3.27
CA GLU A 182 -14.31 0.53 4.56
C GLU A 182 -14.20 1.95 5.12
N GLU A 183 -14.87 2.22 6.20
CA GLU A 183 -14.84 3.48 6.93
C GLU A 183 -13.44 3.78 7.48
N TYR A 184 -13.00 5.03 7.33
CA TYR A 184 -11.79 5.50 8.01
C TYR A 184 -12.10 5.85 9.46
N CYS A 185 -11.61 5.06 10.40
CA CYS A 185 -11.70 5.32 11.82
C CYS A 185 -10.52 6.16 12.26
N ALA A 186 -10.75 7.43 12.56
CA ALA A 186 -9.70 8.30 13.08
C ALA A 186 -9.25 7.84 14.47
N GLY A 187 -7.95 7.84 14.71
CA GLY A 187 -7.40 7.44 16.00
C GLY A 187 -5.96 6.91 15.88
N VAL A 188 -5.48 6.36 16.97
CA VAL A 188 -4.21 5.66 17.04
C VAL A 188 -4.43 4.16 17.16
N THR A 189 -3.51 3.36 16.61
CA THR A 189 -3.60 1.91 16.75
C THR A 189 -3.45 1.49 18.21
N LEU A 190 -4.10 0.40 18.61
CA LEU A 190 -3.96 -0.15 19.95
C LEU A 190 -2.48 -0.40 20.31
N GLN A 191 -1.68 -0.85 19.34
CA GLN A 191 -0.25 -1.04 19.53
C GLN A 191 0.47 0.28 19.89
N SER A 192 0.18 1.36 19.16
CA SER A 192 0.76 2.68 19.44
C SER A 192 0.28 3.23 20.76
N TRP A 193 -1.00 3.03 21.09
CA TRP A 193 -1.57 3.43 22.36
C TRP A 193 -0.91 2.69 23.52
N VAL A 194 -0.81 1.37 23.46
CA VAL A 194 -0.12 0.53 24.45
C VAL A 194 1.33 0.95 24.57
N ALA A 195 2.06 1.12 23.46
CA ALA A 195 3.46 1.54 23.50
C ALA A 195 3.67 2.89 24.17
N SER A 196 2.70 3.79 24.10
CA SER A 196 2.76 5.12 24.71
C SER A 196 2.27 5.16 26.17
N ASN A 197 1.40 4.24 26.56
CA ASN A 197 0.71 4.27 27.86
C ASN A 197 1.06 3.11 28.79
N TYR A 198 1.88 2.13 28.36
CA TYR A 198 2.19 0.98 29.17
C TYR A 198 3.20 1.32 30.29
N PRO A 199 2.99 0.82 31.53
CA PRO A 199 3.72 1.26 32.71
C PRO A 199 5.23 1.01 32.71
N PHE A 200 5.76 0.07 31.91
CA PHE A 200 7.22 -0.15 31.84
C PHE A 200 8.01 0.99 31.14
N ARG A 201 7.33 1.99 30.55
CA ARG A 201 7.94 3.24 30.07
C ARG A 201 7.73 4.39 31.04
N LEU A 202 6.92 4.19 32.05
CA LEU A 202 6.68 5.13 33.13
C LEU A 202 7.73 4.85 34.22
N GLY A 203 8.16 5.86 34.95
CA GLY A 203 9.11 5.68 36.05
C GLY A 203 8.58 4.74 37.14
N GLU A 204 9.44 4.30 38.06
CA GLU A 204 9.10 3.37 39.13
C GLU A 204 7.83 3.76 39.92
N ASP A 205 7.60 5.08 40.11
CA ASP A 205 6.43 5.61 40.83
C ASP A 205 5.11 5.41 40.09
N ASP A 206 5.13 5.26 38.75
CA ASP A 206 3.95 5.06 37.95
C ASP A 206 3.56 3.57 37.83
N ALA A 207 4.53 2.66 37.97
CA ALA A 207 4.28 1.21 37.98
C ALA A 207 3.38 0.77 39.16
N LEU A 208 3.45 1.49 40.27
CA LEU A 208 2.63 1.24 41.48
C LEU A 208 1.14 1.61 41.31
N ARG A 209 0.78 2.40 40.29
CA ARG A 209 -0.62 2.79 40.03
C ARG A 209 -1.44 1.71 39.33
N TYR A 210 -0.76 0.67 38.81
CA TYR A 210 -1.40 -0.39 38.02
C TYR A 210 -1.22 -1.78 38.66
N SER A 211 -0.66 -1.84 39.87
CA SER A 211 -0.62 -3.03 40.73
C SER A 211 -1.83 -3.05 41.68
#